data_749f38d4d865f226995f7e12671c798a
#
_entry.id   749f38d4d865f226995f7e12671c798a
#
_cell.length_a   1.000
_cell.length_b   1.000
_cell.length_c   1.000
_cell.angle_alpha   90.00
_cell.angle_beta   90.00
_cell.angle_gamma   90.00
#
_symmetry.space_group_name_H-M   'P 1'
#
loop_
_entity.id
_entity.type
_entity.pdbx_description
1 polymer ?
#
loop_
_entity_poly.entity_id
_entity_poly.type
_entity_poly.pdbx_seq_one_letter_code
_entity_poly.pdbx_strand_id
1 'polypeptide(L)'
;MSEKIGIYVCECGPNIADKVHIDKIMEDISKLEDFKDKELVIRNHKLLCSVDGKKYLEDEINEHKLSHMVIAACSPRDHDSTFIGVCKKTELNPYLYKIINIREQCAWIIPDKDKATDKAVQYIHGGMSRVLYQDPLIEKELDSNPDVLVIGGGIAGMEAALNLASKDRRVFLIEKEETLGGKAALLTKLMPKQGSDLTILHQKISDVQRNTNITVLTKTVLDKIVGFMGNFETVLKNIDDENDIKEPLVGAIVVATGFELYDSVQTDNIKFSQEDNVIDGLEAERMFSTDNKISLKDGNAPKSVTLVHCVGREEVGFCSKICCNYLFKISNMIKEQSSDIKVTHLIKHLSLPTKSSQNFYNDAVQKGSHFERYNTLNITGTKVDFIDLNDENQTIESDMLILAPAMIPARGTKELSEMLSIDLHETGFYQEVHMKKDPISATTDGVFIIGAARTPGSIVDAIQQGKAATGKIFTQLIPGEKIIPEVMVSEILEAYCTGCQTCLTVCEYDAIYFDEDKGISIVNEAVCRGCGNCVGSCPSGSIRTRHFTNPQLYQEVKEILR
;
A
#
# COMPACT_ATOMS: atom_id res chain seq x y z
N MET A 1 -26.65 -23.45 31.56
CA MET A 1 -25.35 -24.06 31.94
C MET A 1 -24.62 -23.01 32.74
N SER A 2 -23.91 -23.38 33.82
CA SER A 2 -23.07 -22.42 34.55
C SER A 2 -21.97 -21.88 33.63
N GLU A 3 -21.73 -20.57 33.67
CA GLU A 3 -20.63 -19.97 32.90
C GLU A 3 -19.30 -20.47 33.46
N LYS A 4 -18.47 -21.01 32.57
CA LYS A 4 -17.17 -21.57 32.89
C LYS A 4 -16.08 -20.81 32.16
N ILE A 5 -15.24 -20.12 32.93
CA ILE A 5 -14.24 -19.20 32.40
C ILE A 5 -12.84 -19.78 32.55
N GLY A 6 -12.13 -19.96 31.46
CA GLY A 6 -10.69 -20.28 31.46
C GLY A 6 -9.83 -19.02 31.54
N ILE A 7 -8.92 -18.95 32.49
CA ILE A 7 -7.95 -17.87 32.61
C ILE A 7 -6.54 -18.45 32.48
N TYR A 8 -5.82 -18.07 31.45
CA TYR A 8 -4.50 -18.61 31.11
C TYR A 8 -3.45 -17.51 31.14
N VAL A 9 -2.50 -17.62 32.09
CA VAL A 9 -1.41 -16.66 32.24
C VAL A 9 -0.18 -17.17 31.52
N CYS A 10 0.32 -16.41 30.55
CA CYS A 10 1.54 -16.71 29.82
C CYS A 10 2.77 -16.21 30.56
N GLU A 11 3.77 -17.06 30.79
CA GLU A 11 5.03 -16.67 31.39
C GLU A 11 5.93 -15.87 30.40
N CYS A 12 5.78 -16.13 29.11
CA CYS A 12 6.55 -15.52 28.00
C CYS A 12 8.06 -15.50 28.26
N GLY A 13 8.60 -16.58 28.85
CA GLY A 13 9.98 -16.65 29.33
C GLY A 13 10.28 -15.50 30.31
N PRO A 14 11.45 -14.85 30.25
CA PRO A 14 11.83 -13.79 31.17
C PRO A 14 11.02 -12.49 31.00
N ASN A 15 10.24 -12.35 29.92
CA ASN A 15 9.55 -11.09 29.60
C ASN A 15 8.38 -10.81 30.56
N ILE A 16 7.70 -11.84 31.05
CA ILE A 16 6.60 -11.73 32.01
C ILE A 16 7.02 -12.34 33.36
N ALA A 17 7.45 -13.61 33.39
CA ALA A 17 7.71 -14.33 34.64
C ALA A 17 8.76 -13.68 35.54
N ASP A 18 9.79 -13.04 34.96
CA ASP A 18 10.80 -12.32 35.76
C ASP A 18 10.27 -10.99 36.32
N LYS A 19 9.20 -10.45 35.77
CA LYS A 19 8.72 -9.08 36.01
C LYS A 19 7.43 -9.02 36.84
N VAL A 20 6.68 -10.13 36.94
CA VAL A 20 5.46 -10.24 37.74
C VAL A 20 5.49 -11.55 38.53
N HIS A 21 4.72 -11.63 39.61
CA HIS A 21 4.55 -12.84 40.41
C HIS A 21 3.39 -13.67 39.90
N ILE A 22 3.64 -14.66 39.03
CA ILE A 22 2.62 -15.47 38.37
C ILE A 22 1.70 -16.16 39.40
N ASP A 23 2.29 -16.79 40.44
CA ASP A 23 1.51 -17.50 41.47
C ASP A 23 0.57 -16.54 42.22
N LYS A 24 1.05 -15.33 42.56
CA LYS A 24 0.23 -14.28 43.19
C LYS A 24 -0.91 -13.85 42.29
N ILE A 25 -0.66 -13.66 40.99
CA ILE A 25 -1.71 -13.32 40.00
C ILE A 25 -2.79 -14.39 40.02
N MET A 26 -2.44 -15.66 39.93
CA MET A 26 -3.42 -16.77 39.95
C MET A 26 -4.19 -16.86 41.28
N GLU A 27 -3.52 -16.67 42.41
CA GLU A 27 -4.13 -16.66 43.73
C GLU A 27 -5.12 -15.49 43.88
N ASP A 28 -4.71 -14.27 43.53
CA ASP A 28 -5.55 -13.07 43.68
C ASP A 28 -6.77 -13.13 42.76
N ILE A 29 -6.62 -13.62 41.54
CA ILE A 29 -7.74 -13.81 40.60
C ILE A 29 -8.73 -14.85 41.16
N SER A 30 -8.26 -15.93 41.77
CA SER A 30 -9.13 -16.97 42.34
C SER A 30 -9.99 -16.47 43.49
N LYS A 31 -9.63 -15.35 44.13
CA LYS A 31 -10.32 -14.77 45.29
C LYS A 31 -11.29 -13.64 44.91
N LEU A 32 -11.42 -13.32 43.63
CA LEU A 32 -12.28 -12.21 43.17
C LEU A 32 -13.77 -12.51 43.53
N GLU A 33 -14.33 -11.65 44.37
CA GLU A 33 -15.71 -11.79 44.86
C GLU A 33 -16.73 -11.78 43.73
N ASP A 34 -16.49 -11.00 42.69
CA ASP A 34 -17.39 -10.79 41.53
C ASP A 34 -17.58 -12.08 40.70
N PHE A 35 -16.76 -13.13 40.91
CA PHE A 35 -16.79 -14.40 40.18
C PHE A 35 -17.05 -15.64 41.06
N LYS A 36 -17.51 -15.47 42.31
CA LYS A 36 -17.76 -16.59 43.23
C LYS A 36 -18.83 -17.57 42.77
N ASP A 37 -19.75 -17.09 41.94
CA ASP A 37 -20.82 -17.89 41.35
C ASP A 37 -20.44 -18.52 40.00
N LYS A 38 -19.22 -18.31 39.54
CA LYS A 38 -18.66 -18.82 38.27
C LYS A 38 -17.69 -19.97 38.53
N GLU A 39 -17.61 -20.88 37.57
CA GLU A 39 -16.57 -21.91 37.57
C GLU A 39 -15.31 -21.36 36.87
N LEU A 40 -14.23 -21.20 37.62
CA LEU A 40 -12.96 -20.69 37.12
C LEU A 40 -11.93 -21.79 36.91
N VAL A 41 -11.35 -21.86 35.73
CA VAL A 41 -10.17 -22.70 35.40
C VAL A 41 -8.97 -21.76 35.23
N ILE A 42 -8.13 -21.67 36.27
CA ILE A 42 -6.98 -20.75 36.27
C ILE A 42 -5.70 -21.57 36.12
N ARG A 43 -4.92 -21.27 35.08
CA ARG A 43 -3.66 -21.96 34.73
C ARG A 43 -2.59 -20.99 34.25
N ASN A 44 -1.35 -21.42 34.34
CA ASN A 44 -0.24 -20.76 33.67
C ASN A 44 0.47 -21.70 32.69
N HIS A 45 1.17 -21.14 31.75
CA HIS A 45 1.97 -21.90 30.79
C HIS A 45 3.19 -21.09 30.34
N LYS A 46 4.32 -21.76 30.11
CA LYS A 46 5.58 -21.12 29.72
C LYS A 46 5.47 -20.26 28.47
N LEU A 47 4.76 -20.74 27.45
CA LEU A 47 4.63 -20.04 26.17
C LEU A 47 3.35 -20.48 25.43
N LEU A 48 2.24 -19.77 25.66
CA LEU A 48 0.92 -20.12 25.11
C LEU A 48 0.85 -20.06 23.57
N CYS A 49 1.62 -19.19 22.93
CA CYS A 49 1.67 -19.05 21.47
C CYS A 49 2.53 -20.11 20.75
N SER A 50 3.27 -20.95 21.48
CA SER A 50 4.04 -22.06 20.91
C SER A 50 3.14 -23.17 20.37
N VAL A 51 3.72 -24.10 19.61
CA VAL A 51 2.99 -25.30 19.13
C VAL A 51 2.38 -26.08 20.30
N ASP A 52 3.19 -26.34 21.34
CA ASP A 52 2.76 -27.06 22.54
C ASP A 52 1.73 -26.26 23.34
N GLY A 53 1.93 -24.93 23.47
CA GLY A 53 1.00 -24.04 24.18
C GLY A 53 -0.36 -23.95 23.50
N LYS A 54 -0.41 -23.92 22.18
CA LYS A 54 -1.67 -23.97 21.42
C LYS A 54 -2.41 -25.30 21.62
N LYS A 55 -1.67 -26.40 21.53
CA LYS A 55 -2.22 -27.73 21.77
C LYS A 55 -2.77 -27.89 23.22
N TYR A 56 -2.01 -27.38 24.20
CA TYR A 56 -2.43 -27.31 25.57
C TYR A 56 -3.75 -26.54 25.75
N LEU A 57 -3.89 -25.37 25.12
CA LEU A 57 -5.14 -24.61 25.17
C LEU A 57 -6.31 -25.35 24.51
N GLU A 58 -6.08 -26.01 23.35
CA GLU A 58 -7.08 -26.82 22.67
C GLU A 58 -7.59 -27.92 23.58
N ASP A 59 -6.70 -28.63 24.30
CA ASP A 59 -7.03 -29.71 25.23
C ASP A 59 -7.79 -29.16 26.47
N GLU A 60 -7.35 -28.07 27.08
CA GLU A 60 -8.00 -27.40 28.22
C GLU A 60 -9.44 -26.93 27.90
N ILE A 61 -9.62 -26.28 26.73
CA ILE A 61 -10.93 -25.79 26.28
C ILE A 61 -11.91 -26.97 26.16
N ASN A 62 -11.48 -28.06 25.54
CA ASN A 62 -12.32 -29.24 25.30
C ASN A 62 -12.59 -30.03 26.59
N GLU A 63 -11.58 -30.28 27.45
CA GLU A 63 -11.71 -31.01 28.72
C GLU A 63 -12.66 -30.28 29.66
N HIS A 64 -12.48 -28.98 29.81
CA HIS A 64 -13.27 -28.20 30.75
C HIS A 64 -14.58 -27.66 30.15
N LYS A 65 -14.79 -27.75 28.83
CA LYS A 65 -15.97 -27.21 28.11
C LYS A 65 -16.18 -25.73 28.42
N LEU A 66 -15.16 -24.94 28.20
CA LEU A 66 -15.16 -23.50 28.52
C LEU A 66 -16.25 -22.77 27.74
N SER A 67 -16.96 -21.86 28.39
CA SER A 67 -17.89 -20.93 27.76
C SER A 67 -17.19 -19.62 27.35
N HIS A 68 -16.14 -19.22 28.10
CA HIS A 68 -15.37 -18.00 27.88
C HIS A 68 -13.89 -18.24 28.20
N MET A 69 -13.02 -17.45 27.60
CA MET A 69 -11.58 -17.55 27.84
C MET A 69 -10.92 -16.19 27.96
N VAL A 70 -9.99 -16.02 28.92
CA VAL A 70 -9.11 -14.87 29.08
C VAL A 70 -7.68 -15.35 29.01
N ILE A 71 -6.89 -14.74 28.11
CA ILE A 71 -5.46 -15.00 27.96
C ILE A 71 -4.68 -13.76 28.41
N ALA A 72 -3.99 -13.88 29.51
CA ALA A 72 -3.09 -12.84 30.01
C ALA A 72 -1.68 -13.07 29.45
N ALA A 73 -1.26 -12.27 28.46
CA ALA A 73 -0.02 -12.50 27.70
C ALA A 73 0.57 -11.19 27.14
N CYS A 74 1.09 -11.24 25.95
CA CYS A 74 1.59 -10.11 25.16
C CYS A 74 0.46 -9.34 24.47
N SER A 75 0.85 -8.38 23.60
CA SER A 75 -0.10 -7.57 22.84
C SER A 75 -1.01 -8.42 21.95
N PRO A 76 -2.34 -8.14 21.90
CA PRO A 76 -3.24 -8.75 20.93
C PRO A 76 -2.77 -8.56 19.48
N ARG A 77 -2.08 -7.45 19.16
CA ARG A 77 -1.51 -7.22 17.82
C ARG A 77 -0.55 -8.31 17.34
N ASP A 78 0.09 -9.03 18.29
CA ASP A 78 1.04 -10.09 17.95
C ASP A 78 0.37 -11.45 17.74
N HIS A 79 -0.66 -11.78 18.56
CA HIS A 79 -1.15 -13.15 18.68
C HIS A 79 -2.68 -13.30 18.73
N ASP A 80 -3.45 -12.27 18.43
CA ASP A 80 -4.92 -12.38 18.41
C ASP A 80 -5.38 -13.46 17.41
N SER A 81 -4.90 -13.39 16.18
CA SER A 81 -5.18 -14.40 15.15
C SER A 81 -4.72 -15.83 15.54
N THR A 82 -3.64 -15.92 16.32
CA THR A 82 -3.14 -17.21 16.83
C THR A 82 -4.16 -17.88 17.76
N PHE A 83 -4.74 -17.13 18.69
CA PHE A 83 -5.67 -17.66 19.66
C PHE A 83 -7.09 -17.80 19.11
N ILE A 84 -7.52 -16.94 18.19
CA ILE A 84 -8.71 -17.18 17.36
C ILE A 84 -8.59 -18.52 16.64
N GLY A 85 -7.41 -18.81 16.06
CA GLY A 85 -7.15 -20.11 15.42
C GLY A 85 -7.19 -21.32 16.36
N VAL A 86 -6.89 -21.13 17.66
CA VAL A 86 -7.08 -22.18 18.70
C VAL A 86 -8.57 -22.39 18.96
N CYS A 87 -9.34 -21.30 19.18
CA CYS A 87 -10.77 -21.39 19.42
C CYS A 87 -11.51 -22.05 18.25
N LYS A 88 -11.17 -21.73 17.00
CA LYS A 88 -11.76 -22.32 15.79
C LYS A 88 -11.59 -23.84 15.67
N LYS A 89 -10.64 -24.43 16.39
CA LYS A 89 -10.43 -25.90 16.43
C LYS A 89 -11.16 -26.60 17.58
N THR A 90 -11.87 -25.83 18.38
CA THR A 90 -12.59 -26.30 19.57
C THR A 90 -14.07 -25.91 19.48
N GLU A 91 -14.86 -26.25 20.53
CA GLU A 91 -16.26 -25.83 20.61
C GLU A 91 -16.45 -24.39 21.14
N LEU A 92 -15.38 -23.70 21.54
CA LEU A 92 -15.45 -22.32 22.02
C LEU A 92 -15.59 -21.34 20.85
N ASN A 93 -16.66 -20.53 20.89
CA ASN A 93 -16.81 -19.46 19.88
C ASN A 93 -15.58 -18.53 19.90
N PRO A 94 -14.92 -18.27 18.75
CA PRO A 94 -13.67 -17.51 18.70
C PRO A 94 -13.81 -16.04 19.13
N TYR A 95 -15.01 -15.56 19.37
CA TYR A 95 -15.29 -14.21 19.83
C TYR A 95 -15.68 -14.14 21.32
N LEU A 96 -15.74 -15.30 22.01
CA LEU A 96 -15.95 -15.39 23.47
C LEU A 96 -14.61 -15.52 24.21
N TYR A 97 -13.57 -14.89 23.71
CA TYR A 97 -12.29 -14.81 24.38
C TYR A 97 -11.75 -13.37 24.41
N LYS A 98 -10.83 -13.12 25.34
CA LYS A 98 -10.15 -11.83 25.46
C LYS A 98 -8.66 -12.04 25.75
N ILE A 99 -7.78 -11.40 24.97
CA ILE A 99 -6.36 -11.32 25.29
C ILE A 99 -6.07 -10.03 26.06
N ILE A 100 -5.37 -10.15 27.19
CA ILE A 100 -5.01 -9.07 28.10
C ILE A 100 -3.51 -8.86 28.03
N ASN A 101 -3.11 -7.65 27.70
CA ASN A 101 -1.71 -7.29 27.53
C ASN A 101 -1.04 -6.99 28.88
N ILE A 102 -0.45 -8.01 29.50
CA ILE A 102 0.32 -7.87 30.75
C ILE A 102 1.83 -7.74 30.51
N ARG A 103 2.31 -8.02 29.29
CA ARG A 103 3.73 -7.88 28.93
C ARG A 103 4.11 -6.42 28.75
N GLU A 104 3.55 -5.75 27.76
CA GLU A 104 3.88 -4.37 27.38
C GLU A 104 3.29 -3.35 28.36
N GLN A 105 2.10 -3.63 28.91
CA GLN A 105 1.37 -2.66 29.75
C GLN A 105 1.62 -2.84 31.26
N CYS A 106 2.28 -3.93 31.69
CA CYS A 106 2.62 -4.16 33.09
C CYS A 106 4.11 -4.50 33.23
N ALA A 107 4.54 -5.68 32.76
CA ALA A 107 5.85 -6.25 32.98
C ALA A 107 7.03 -5.36 32.44
N TRP A 108 6.85 -4.70 31.32
CA TRP A 108 7.91 -3.91 30.69
C TRP A 108 7.99 -2.46 31.19
N ILE A 109 6.84 -1.87 31.57
CA ILE A 109 6.79 -0.43 31.89
C ILE A 109 6.78 -0.15 33.38
N ILE A 110 6.50 -1.15 34.24
CA ILE A 110 6.48 -0.98 35.68
C ILE A 110 7.73 -1.67 36.29
N PRO A 111 8.72 -0.92 36.75
CA PRO A 111 9.96 -1.52 37.28
C PRO A 111 9.78 -2.33 38.58
N ASP A 112 8.83 -1.92 39.41
CA ASP A 112 8.50 -2.56 40.67
C ASP A 112 7.64 -3.80 40.41
N LYS A 113 8.14 -4.98 40.78
CA LYS A 113 7.50 -6.28 40.47
C LYS A 113 6.15 -6.46 41.15
N ASP A 114 6.01 -5.96 42.40
CA ASP A 114 4.75 -6.06 43.13
C ASP A 114 3.67 -5.18 42.48
N LYS A 115 4.00 -3.93 42.15
CA LYS A 115 3.09 -3.02 41.44
C LYS A 115 2.73 -3.53 40.03
N ALA A 116 3.68 -4.11 39.33
CA ALA A 116 3.44 -4.73 38.03
C ALA A 116 2.46 -5.91 38.16
N THR A 117 2.59 -6.70 39.23
CA THR A 117 1.71 -7.82 39.57
C THR A 117 0.30 -7.34 39.88
N ASP A 118 0.18 -6.35 40.77
CA ASP A 118 -1.13 -5.79 41.15
C ASP A 118 -1.85 -5.17 39.93
N LYS A 119 -1.10 -4.47 39.07
CA LYS A 119 -1.65 -3.93 37.81
C LYS A 119 -2.07 -5.04 36.84
N ALA A 120 -1.33 -6.13 36.74
CA ALA A 120 -1.70 -7.27 35.92
C ALA A 120 -3.01 -7.92 36.41
N VAL A 121 -3.19 -8.06 37.74
CA VAL A 121 -4.43 -8.57 38.32
C VAL A 121 -5.61 -7.66 37.98
N GLN A 122 -5.47 -6.33 38.09
CA GLN A 122 -6.53 -5.37 37.71
C GLN A 122 -6.92 -5.51 36.24
N TYR A 123 -5.94 -5.63 35.34
CA TYR A 123 -6.20 -5.77 33.91
C TYR A 123 -6.90 -7.09 33.57
N ILE A 124 -6.47 -8.18 34.20
CA ILE A 124 -7.10 -9.50 34.04
C ILE A 124 -8.54 -9.48 34.58
N HIS A 125 -8.77 -8.85 35.74
CA HIS A 125 -10.11 -8.66 36.30
C HIS A 125 -11.03 -7.89 35.34
N GLY A 126 -10.55 -6.78 34.78
CA GLY A 126 -11.28 -6.03 33.76
C GLY A 126 -11.61 -6.88 32.54
N GLY A 127 -10.65 -7.68 32.06
CA GLY A 127 -10.86 -8.60 30.95
C GLY A 127 -11.85 -9.71 31.24
N MET A 128 -11.80 -10.30 32.43
CA MET A 128 -12.79 -11.31 32.91
C MET A 128 -14.19 -10.69 32.98
N SER A 129 -14.31 -9.47 33.49
CA SER A 129 -15.59 -8.78 33.59
C SER A 129 -16.17 -8.46 32.21
N ARG A 130 -15.32 -8.03 31.26
CA ARG A 130 -15.75 -7.71 29.90
C ARG A 130 -16.17 -8.94 29.10
N VAL A 131 -15.43 -10.06 29.19
CA VAL A 131 -15.69 -11.25 28.35
C VAL A 131 -17.08 -11.85 28.60
N LEU A 132 -17.61 -11.70 29.80
CA LEU A 132 -18.97 -12.14 30.15
C LEU A 132 -20.08 -11.33 29.48
N TYR A 133 -19.78 -10.14 28.98
CA TYR A 133 -20.72 -9.30 28.23
C TYR A 133 -20.56 -9.44 26.71
N GLN A 134 -19.67 -10.32 26.25
CA GLN A 134 -19.50 -10.58 24.82
C GLN A 134 -20.57 -11.56 24.35
N ASP A 135 -21.12 -11.29 23.18
CA ASP A 135 -22.04 -12.18 22.49
C ASP A 135 -21.27 -13.10 21.53
N PRO A 136 -21.71 -14.34 21.32
CA PRO A 136 -21.14 -15.21 20.31
C PRO A 136 -21.39 -14.59 18.92
N LEU A 137 -20.32 -14.29 18.18
CA LEU A 137 -20.43 -13.80 16.81
C LEU A 137 -20.26 -14.95 15.83
N ILE A 138 -20.94 -14.84 14.69
CA ILE A 138 -20.91 -15.83 13.62
C ILE A 138 -20.18 -15.23 12.43
N GLU A 139 -19.11 -15.90 11.98
CA GLU A 139 -18.43 -15.55 10.75
C GLU A 139 -19.33 -15.83 9.55
N LYS A 140 -19.49 -14.85 8.69
CA LYS A 140 -20.19 -15.01 7.42
C LYS A 140 -19.16 -15.32 6.34
N GLU A 141 -19.32 -16.46 5.71
CA GLU A 141 -18.50 -16.82 4.55
C GLU A 141 -19.12 -16.26 3.28
N LEU A 142 -18.37 -15.49 2.54
CA LEU A 142 -18.77 -14.93 1.24
C LEU A 142 -17.99 -15.60 0.13
N ASP A 143 -18.66 -15.92 -0.96
CA ASP A 143 -17.98 -16.38 -2.17
C ASP A 143 -17.05 -15.29 -2.69
N SER A 144 -15.91 -15.68 -3.24
CA SER A 144 -14.94 -14.75 -3.78
C SER A 144 -14.62 -15.06 -5.24
N ASN A 145 -14.52 -14.01 -6.05
CA ASN A 145 -14.04 -14.11 -7.42
C ASN A 145 -12.51 -14.00 -7.43
N PRO A 146 -11.75 -14.95 -8.00
CA PRO A 146 -10.29 -14.89 -8.05
C PRO A 146 -9.75 -13.95 -9.13
N ASP A 147 -10.57 -13.47 -10.06
CA ASP A 147 -10.17 -12.64 -11.20
C ASP A 147 -9.63 -11.28 -10.75
N VAL A 148 -8.76 -10.68 -11.53
CA VAL A 148 -8.07 -9.42 -11.17
C VAL A 148 -8.19 -8.40 -12.30
N LEU A 149 -8.51 -7.16 -11.94
CA LEU A 149 -8.40 -6.00 -12.82
C LEU A 149 -7.02 -5.35 -12.65
N VAL A 150 -6.29 -5.16 -13.73
CA VAL A 150 -5.03 -4.42 -13.76
C VAL A 150 -5.23 -3.15 -14.58
N ILE A 151 -5.03 -1.98 -13.96
CA ILE A 151 -5.22 -0.66 -14.55
C ILE A 151 -3.86 -0.09 -14.97
N GLY A 152 -3.61 -0.09 -16.28
CA GLY A 152 -2.38 0.36 -16.91
C GLY A 152 -1.54 -0.77 -17.50
N GLY A 153 -1.37 -0.72 -18.83
CA GLY A 153 -0.64 -1.70 -19.63
C GLY A 153 0.87 -1.41 -19.77
N GLY A 154 1.45 -0.64 -18.84
CA GLY A 154 2.89 -0.43 -18.73
C GLY A 154 3.63 -1.65 -18.18
N ILE A 155 4.96 -1.53 -18.02
CA ILE A 155 5.83 -2.66 -17.60
C ILE A 155 5.41 -3.26 -16.25
N ALA A 156 4.93 -2.46 -15.29
CA ALA A 156 4.48 -2.92 -13.98
C ALA A 156 3.18 -3.75 -14.10
N GLY A 157 2.18 -3.21 -14.82
CA GLY A 157 0.90 -3.89 -15.01
C GLY A 157 1.02 -5.17 -15.82
N MET A 158 1.82 -5.17 -16.90
CA MET A 158 2.10 -6.38 -17.67
C MET A 158 2.79 -7.46 -16.84
N GLU A 159 3.76 -7.08 -15.98
CA GLU A 159 4.41 -8.02 -15.06
C GLU A 159 3.40 -8.63 -14.08
N ALA A 160 2.55 -7.80 -13.47
CA ALA A 160 1.51 -8.28 -12.57
C ALA A 160 0.53 -9.21 -13.32
N ALA A 161 0.05 -8.81 -14.49
CA ALA A 161 -0.89 -9.60 -15.30
C ALA A 161 -0.32 -10.98 -15.66
N LEU A 162 0.92 -11.04 -16.13
CA LEU A 162 1.59 -12.31 -16.50
C LEU A 162 1.77 -13.26 -15.31
N ASN A 163 2.06 -12.72 -14.13
CA ASN A 163 2.28 -13.55 -12.94
C ASN A 163 0.95 -13.96 -12.25
N LEU A 164 -0.13 -13.17 -12.41
CA LEU A 164 -1.44 -13.45 -11.83
C LEU A 164 -2.25 -14.45 -12.67
N ALA A 165 -2.14 -14.37 -13.99
CA ALA A 165 -2.96 -15.15 -14.91
C ALA A 165 -2.71 -16.65 -14.79
N SER A 166 -3.76 -17.43 -14.58
CA SER A 166 -3.74 -18.90 -14.51
C SER A 166 -5.07 -19.46 -14.99
N LYS A 167 -5.19 -20.79 -15.08
CA LYS A 167 -6.46 -21.46 -15.45
C LYS A 167 -7.61 -21.15 -14.48
N ASP A 168 -7.29 -20.81 -13.24
CA ASP A 168 -8.27 -20.56 -12.19
C ASP A 168 -8.39 -19.05 -11.83
N ARG A 169 -7.72 -18.17 -12.61
CA ARG A 169 -7.74 -16.72 -12.42
C ARG A 169 -7.55 -16.01 -13.75
N ARG A 170 -8.57 -15.29 -14.19
CA ARG A 170 -8.49 -14.40 -15.34
C ARG A 170 -7.96 -13.04 -14.91
N VAL A 171 -7.29 -12.34 -15.82
CA VAL A 171 -6.84 -10.98 -15.63
C VAL A 171 -7.44 -10.09 -16.72
N PHE A 172 -8.08 -9.01 -16.31
CA PHE A 172 -8.50 -7.94 -17.20
C PHE A 172 -7.43 -6.84 -17.11
N LEU A 173 -6.67 -6.67 -18.20
CA LEU A 173 -5.64 -5.63 -18.31
C LEU A 173 -6.19 -4.49 -19.16
N ILE A 174 -6.49 -3.35 -18.54
CA ILE A 174 -6.95 -2.16 -19.25
C ILE A 174 -5.80 -1.17 -19.45
N GLU A 175 -5.78 -0.54 -20.62
CA GLU A 175 -4.84 0.51 -21.00
C GLU A 175 -5.59 1.64 -21.71
N LYS A 176 -5.35 2.89 -21.29
CA LYS A 176 -5.99 4.06 -21.91
C LYS A 176 -5.46 4.38 -23.31
N GLU A 177 -4.22 4.03 -23.59
CA GLU A 177 -3.59 4.21 -24.89
C GLU A 177 -3.95 3.06 -25.85
N GLU A 178 -3.65 3.22 -27.12
CA GLU A 178 -3.90 2.21 -28.16
C GLU A 178 -2.97 0.99 -28.02
N THR A 179 -1.80 1.17 -27.42
CA THR A 179 -0.75 0.13 -27.35
C THR A 179 -0.25 -0.10 -25.94
N LEU A 180 0.17 -1.33 -25.66
CA LEU A 180 0.83 -1.72 -24.43
C LEU A 180 2.29 -1.23 -24.40
N GLY A 181 2.87 -1.20 -23.18
CA GLY A 181 4.28 -0.87 -22.93
C GLY A 181 4.48 0.42 -22.15
N GLY A 182 3.52 1.34 -22.20
CA GLY A 182 3.58 2.63 -21.52
C GLY A 182 4.84 3.42 -21.87
N LYS A 183 5.35 4.24 -20.94
CA LYS A 183 6.55 5.07 -21.19
C LYS A 183 7.84 4.24 -21.43
N ALA A 184 7.87 2.97 -21.04
CA ALA A 184 9.01 2.10 -21.33
C ALA A 184 9.15 1.79 -22.83
N ALA A 185 8.06 1.82 -23.59
CA ALA A 185 8.07 1.64 -25.04
C ALA A 185 8.67 2.83 -25.81
N LEU A 186 8.77 3.99 -25.16
CA LEU A 186 9.40 5.20 -25.76
C LEU A 186 10.93 5.20 -25.63
N LEU A 187 11.51 4.26 -24.89
CA LEU A 187 12.95 4.19 -24.67
C LEU A 187 13.64 3.41 -25.79
N THR A 188 14.87 3.78 -26.11
CA THR A 188 15.71 3.07 -27.10
C THR A 188 16.38 1.85 -26.48
N LYS A 189 16.87 2.01 -25.27
CA LYS A 189 17.57 0.95 -24.50
C LYS A 189 17.08 0.97 -23.06
N LEU A 190 16.84 -0.21 -22.49
CA LEU A 190 16.49 -0.34 -21.08
C LEU A 190 17.75 -0.31 -20.21
N MET A 191 17.63 0.30 -19.01
CA MET A 191 18.67 0.20 -17.98
C MET A 191 18.28 -0.90 -16.97
N PRO A 192 19.24 -1.50 -16.23
CA PRO A 192 20.60 -1.03 -15.93
C PRO A 192 21.73 -1.71 -16.68
N LYS A 193 21.49 -2.52 -17.68
CA LYS A 193 22.58 -3.14 -18.44
C LYS A 193 22.89 -2.36 -19.74
N GLN A 194 24.16 -2.03 -19.97
CA GLN A 194 24.60 -1.62 -21.30
C GLN A 194 24.26 -2.72 -22.32
N GLY A 195 23.62 -2.34 -23.43
CA GLY A 195 23.24 -3.28 -24.49
C GLY A 195 21.95 -4.06 -24.25
N SER A 196 21.18 -3.81 -23.18
CA SER A 196 19.82 -4.33 -23.08
C SER A 196 18.93 -3.53 -24.04
N ASP A 197 18.53 -4.19 -25.12
CA ASP A 197 17.55 -3.69 -26.07
C ASP A 197 16.11 -3.78 -25.49
N LEU A 198 15.14 -3.37 -26.26
CA LEU A 198 13.72 -3.47 -25.89
C LEU A 198 13.18 -4.90 -25.98
N THR A 199 13.99 -5.91 -26.28
CA THR A 199 13.56 -7.30 -26.46
C THR A 199 12.74 -7.81 -25.29
N ILE A 200 13.16 -7.50 -24.05
CA ILE A 200 12.43 -7.91 -22.84
C ILE A 200 11.03 -7.28 -22.82
N LEU A 201 10.89 -6.02 -23.21
CA LEU A 201 9.59 -5.35 -23.27
C LEU A 201 8.70 -5.94 -24.37
N HIS A 202 9.24 -6.08 -25.58
CA HIS A 202 8.52 -6.69 -26.70
C HIS A 202 8.10 -8.12 -26.41
N GLN A 203 8.97 -8.91 -25.74
CA GLN A 203 8.62 -10.27 -25.30
C GLN A 203 7.44 -10.23 -24.31
N LYS A 204 7.46 -9.34 -23.31
CA LYS A 204 6.35 -9.21 -22.36
C LYS A 204 5.03 -8.79 -23.03
N ILE A 205 5.07 -7.85 -23.96
CA ILE A 205 3.88 -7.48 -24.75
C ILE A 205 3.33 -8.70 -25.49
N SER A 206 4.22 -9.44 -26.18
CA SER A 206 3.84 -10.65 -26.90
C SER A 206 3.27 -11.73 -25.97
N ASP A 207 3.90 -11.94 -24.81
CA ASP A 207 3.45 -12.93 -23.82
C ASP A 207 2.09 -12.58 -23.24
N VAL A 208 1.83 -11.29 -22.93
CA VAL A 208 0.52 -10.80 -22.50
C VAL A 208 -0.54 -11.03 -23.56
N GLN A 209 -0.26 -10.66 -24.81
CA GLN A 209 -1.22 -10.80 -25.92
C GLN A 209 -1.54 -12.26 -26.30
N ARG A 210 -0.60 -13.19 -26.04
CA ARG A 210 -0.80 -14.63 -26.33
C ARG A 210 -1.42 -15.39 -25.16
N ASN A 211 -1.45 -14.81 -23.97
CA ASN A 211 -1.97 -15.50 -22.79
C ASN A 211 -3.50 -15.50 -22.78
N THR A 212 -4.10 -16.67 -22.97
CA THR A 212 -5.56 -16.84 -23.05
C THR A 212 -6.30 -16.50 -21.73
N ASN A 213 -5.59 -16.40 -20.61
CA ASN A 213 -6.16 -16.01 -19.31
C ASN A 213 -6.01 -14.50 -19.04
N ILE A 214 -5.46 -13.73 -20.01
CA ILE A 214 -5.38 -12.27 -19.94
C ILE A 214 -6.27 -11.68 -21.02
N THR A 215 -7.27 -10.90 -20.61
CA THR A 215 -8.09 -10.10 -21.52
C THR A 215 -7.50 -8.70 -21.58
N VAL A 216 -6.89 -8.33 -22.71
CA VAL A 216 -6.33 -7.00 -22.94
C VAL A 216 -7.40 -6.09 -23.55
N LEU A 217 -7.62 -4.94 -22.92
CA LEU A 217 -8.55 -3.91 -23.36
C LEU A 217 -7.80 -2.59 -23.48
N THR A 218 -7.43 -2.22 -24.70
CA THR A 218 -6.82 -0.91 -25.00
C THR A 218 -7.90 0.15 -25.20
N LYS A 219 -7.50 1.45 -25.16
CA LYS A 219 -8.43 2.59 -25.22
C LYS A 219 -9.55 2.47 -24.17
N THR A 220 -9.24 1.88 -23.01
CA THR A 220 -10.23 1.52 -22.00
C THR A 220 -9.84 2.07 -20.63
N VAL A 221 -10.82 2.65 -19.95
CA VAL A 221 -10.69 3.18 -18.59
C VAL A 221 -11.72 2.55 -17.66
N LEU A 222 -11.44 2.59 -16.35
CA LEU A 222 -12.41 2.29 -15.31
C LEU A 222 -13.37 3.49 -15.19
N ASP A 223 -14.66 3.27 -15.37
CA ASP A 223 -15.71 4.29 -15.30
C ASP A 223 -16.41 4.28 -13.94
N LYS A 224 -16.69 3.07 -13.42
CA LYS A 224 -17.33 2.89 -12.10
C LYS A 224 -16.85 1.63 -11.42
N ILE A 225 -16.92 1.65 -10.09
CA ILE A 225 -16.65 0.50 -9.26
C ILE A 225 -17.50 0.57 -7.98
N VAL A 226 -17.98 -0.60 -7.55
CA VAL A 226 -18.60 -0.79 -6.24
C VAL A 226 -18.20 -2.16 -5.70
N GLY A 227 -18.26 -2.35 -4.39
CA GLY A 227 -17.99 -3.65 -3.78
C GLY A 227 -16.79 -3.63 -2.84
N PHE A 228 -16.20 -4.79 -2.67
CA PHE A 228 -15.11 -5.03 -1.70
C PHE A 228 -14.22 -6.16 -2.18
N MET A 229 -13.09 -6.37 -1.51
CA MET A 229 -12.15 -7.44 -1.83
C MET A 229 -12.86 -8.78 -2.00
N GLY A 230 -12.61 -9.45 -3.12
CA GLY A 230 -13.28 -10.68 -3.55
C GLY A 230 -14.52 -10.43 -4.43
N ASN A 231 -15.11 -9.22 -4.42
CA ASN A 231 -16.38 -8.95 -5.11
C ASN A 231 -16.49 -7.48 -5.54
N PHE A 232 -15.57 -7.01 -6.37
CA PHE A 232 -15.68 -5.70 -7.03
C PHE A 232 -16.46 -5.81 -8.32
N GLU A 233 -17.59 -5.14 -8.41
CA GLU A 233 -18.34 -4.90 -9.64
C GLU A 233 -17.73 -3.69 -10.34
N THR A 234 -17.24 -3.87 -11.55
CA THR A 234 -16.53 -2.82 -12.30
C THR A 234 -17.21 -2.52 -13.60
N VAL A 235 -17.21 -1.25 -14.01
CA VAL A 235 -17.65 -0.79 -15.32
C VAL A 235 -16.45 -0.26 -16.08
N LEU A 236 -16.09 -0.93 -17.18
CA LEU A 236 -14.98 -0.56 -18.06
C LEU A 236 -15.55 0.05 -19.33
N LYS A 237 -15.08 1.25 -19.69
CA LYS A 237 -15.58 2.00 -20.83
C LYS A 237 -14.46 2.24 -21.84
N ASN A 238 -14.77 2.00 -23.13
CA ASN A 238 -13.89 2.37 -24.22
C ASN A 238 -13.91 3.90 -24.42
N ILE A 239 -12.76 4.52 -24.62
CA ILE A 239 -12.63 5.98 -24.77
C ILE A 239 -13.20 6.47 -26.11
N ASP A 240 -13.07 5.67 -27.17
CA ASP A 240 -13.50 6.02 -28.53
C ASP A 240 -14.95 5.57 -28.83
N ASP A 241 -15.48 4.61 -28.08
CA ASP A 241 -16.86 4.09 -28.26
C ASP A 241 -17.59 4.00 -26.91
N GLU A 242 -18.47 4.95 -26.66
CA GLU A 242 -19.26 5.01 -25.42
C GLU A 242 -20.20 3.81 -25.21
N ASN A 243 -20.49 3.03 -26.26
CA ASN A 243 -21.34 1.84 -26.18
C ASN A 243 -20.55 0.55 -25.94
N ASP A 244 -19.22 0.55 -26.09
CA ASP A 244 -18.36 -0.59 -25.73
C ASP A 244 -18.07 -0.58 -24.24
N ILE A 245 -19.04 -1.09 -23.47
CA ILE A 245 -18.99 -1.22 -22.01
C ILE A 245 -18.79 -2.70 -21.65
N LYS A 246 -17.94 -2.95 -20.67
CA LYS A 246 -17.72 -4.27 -20.07
C LYS A 246 -17.84 -4.17 -18.56
N GLU A 247 -18.48 -5.16 -17.94
CA GLU A 247 -18.81 -5.19 -16.53
C GLU A 247 -18.26 -6.46 -15.85
N PRO A 248 -16.94 -6.66 -15.80
CA PRO A 248 -16.39 -7.82 -15.13
C PRO A 248 -16.50 -7.70 -13.60
N LEU A 249 -16.87 -8.81 -12.96
CA LEU A 249 -16.70 -9.00 -11.52
C LEU A 249 -15.26 -9.45 -11.26
N VAL A 250 -14.55 -8.78 -10.35
CA VAL A 250 -13.16 -9.12 -10.00
C VAL A 250 -12.96 -9.11 -8.49
N GLY A 251 -11.99 -9.88 -8.01
CA GLY A 251 -11.71 -9.96 -6.57
C GLY A 251 -10.64 -8.99 -6.10
N ALA A 252 -9.79 -8.51 -7.00
CA ALA A 252 -8.73 -7.56 -6.66
C ALA A 252 -8.44 -6.59 -7.81
N ILE A 253 -7.84 -5.46 -7.46
CA ILE A 253 -7.48 -4.39 -8.40
C ILE A 253 -6.02 -4.05 -8.22
N VAL A 254 -5.29 -3.93 -9.34
CA VAL A 254 -3.89 -3.50 -9.36
C VAL A 254 -3.78 -2.19 -10.13
N VAL A 255 -3.41 -1.12 -9.45
CA VAL A 255 -3.20 0.20 -10.03
C VAL A 255 -1.76 0.35 -10.48
N ALA A 256 -1.55 0.47 -11.79
CA ALA A 256 -0.24 0.56 -12.45
C ALA A 256 -0.20 1.70 -13.49
N THR A 257 -0.87 2.81 -13.21
CA THR A 257 -1.11 3.94 -14.12
C THR A 257 0.13 4.75 -14.49
N GLY A 258 1.27 4.48 -13.84
CA GLY A 258 2.56 5.10 -14.15
C GLY A 258 2.66 6.56 -13.67
N PHE A 259 3.25 7.44 -14.50
CA PHE A 259 3.60 8.81 -14.15
C PHE A 259 3.52 9.73 -15.37
N GLU A 260 3.53 11.04 -15.13
CA GLU A 260 3.80 12.08 -16.14
C GLU A 260 5.13 12.77 -15.86
N LEU A 261 5.63 13.52 -16.84
CA LEU A 261 6.77 14.43 -16.64
C LEU A 261 6.27 15.81 -16.23
N TYR A 262 7.00 16.41 -15.31
CA TYR A 262 6.79 17.82 -14.92
C TYR A 262 6.95 18.73 -16.14
N ASP A 263 6.03 19.65 -16.32
CA ASP A 263 6.09 20.63 -17.39
C ASP A 263 7.15 21.69 -17.07
N SER A 264 8.31 21.60 -17.71
CA SER A 264 9.46 22.47 -17.46
C SER A 264 9.17 23.95 -17.73
N VAL A 265 8.16 24.28 -18.56
CA VAL A 265 7.77 25.66 -18.87
C VAL A 265 7.10 26.36 -17.68
N GLN A 266 6.57 25.57 -16.73
CA GLN A 266 5.97 26.11 -15.50
C GLN A 266 7.00 26.62 -14.49
N THR A 267 8.29 26.38 -14.72
CA THR A 267 9.37 26.85 -13.84
C THR A 267 9.79 28.27 -14.24
N ASP A 268 9.70 29.23 -13.33
CA ASP A 268 9.94 30.65 -13.59
C ASP A 268 11.33 30.96 -14.21
N ASN A 269 12.33 30.16 -13.86
CA ASN A 269 13.72 30.30 -14.30
C ASN A 269 14.08 29.46 -15.53
N ILE A 270 13.07 28.86 -16.20
CA ILE A 270 13.28 28.09 -17.45
C ILE A 270 12.43 28.70 -18.56
N LYS A 271 13.08 29.38 -19.50
CA LYS A 271 12.43 30.08 -20.61
C LYS A 271 13.04 29.65 -21.95
N PHE A 272 12.25 28.99 -22.76
CA PHE A 272 12.61 28.63 -24.12
C PHE A 272 11.37 28.62 -25.03
N SER A 273 11.60 28.82 -26.33
CA SER A 273 10.56 28.75 -27.34
C SER A 273 10.56 27.39 -28.04
N GLN A 274 9.53 27.13 -28.83
CA GLN A 274 9.50 25.93 -29.69
C GLN A 274 10.61 25.93 -30.76
N GLU A 275 11.17 27.09 -31.09
CA GLU A 275 12.27 27.23 -32.06
C GLU A 275 13.64 26.92 -31.44
N ASP A 276 13.76 26.94 -30.14
CA ASP A 276 15.02 26.63 -29.46
C ASP A 276 15.29 25.10 -29.48
N ASN A 277 16.58 24.74 -29.56
CA ASN A 277 17.02 23.34 -29.45
C ASN A 277 17.04 22.88 -28.00
N VAL A 278 15.88 22.99 -27.32
CA VAL A 278 15.64 22.54 -25.95
C VAL A 278 14.61 21.43 -25.98
N ILE A 279 15.00 20.24 -25.52
CA ILE A 279 14.17 19.04 -25.54
C ILE A 279 14.20 18.36 -24.16
N ASP A 280 13.26 17.50 -23.89
CA ASP A 280 13.36 16.61 -22.74
C ASP A 280 14.04 15.28 -23.08
N GLY A 281 14.31 14.47 -22.05
CA GLY A 281 14.99 13.20 -22.25
C GLY A 281 14.17 12.19 -23.05
N LEU A 282 12.82 12.19 -23.00
CA LEU A 282 12.00 11.29 -23.81
C LEU A 282 12.03 11.69 -25.29
N GLU A 283 12.11 12.96 -25.57
CA GLU A 283 12.26 13.44 -26.95
C GLU A 283 13.63 13.04 -27.52
N ALA A 284 14.69 13.14 -26.72
CA ALA A 284 16.00 12.61 -27.09
C ALA A 284 15.98 11.10 -27.38
N GLU A 285 15.29 10.32 -26.55
CA GLU A 285 15.08 8.87 -26.81
C GLU A 285 14.35 8.63 -28.14
N ARG A 286 13.31 9.41 -28.42
CA ARG A 286 12.58 9.29 -29.69
C ARG A 286 13.48 9.57 -30.90
N MET A 287 14.34 10.59 -30.83
CA MET A 287 15.32 10.87 -31.89
C MET A 287 16.27 9.68 -32.09
N PHE A 288 16.79 9.10 -31.03
CA PHE A 288 17.63 7.91 -31.11
C PHE A 288 16.88 6.67 -31.64
N SER A 289 15.60 6.51 -31.29
CA SER A 289 14.79 5.40 -31.76
C SER A 289 14.49 5.51 -33.26
N THR A 290 14.24 6.72 -33.78
CA THR A 290 13.85 6.95 -35.15
C THR A 290 15.06 7.07 -36.07
N ASP A 291 16.04 7.89 -35.69
CA ASP A 291 17.15 8.31 -36.55
C ASP A 291 18.51 7.76 -36.09
N ASN A 292 18.53 7.01 -34.99
CA ASN A 292 19.73 6.50 -34.31
C ASN A 292 20.76 7.61 -33.97
N LYS A 293 20.31 8.85 -33.87
CA LYS A 293 21.14 10.03 -33.57
C LYS A 293 20.27 11.17 -33.03
N ILE A 294 20.91 12.11 -32.30
CA ILE A 294 20.33 13.42 -32.05
C ILE A 294 20.73 14.42 -33.14
N SER A 295 19.83 15.32 -33.47
CA SER A 295 20.06 16.40 -34.43
C SER A 295 19.36 17.68 -33.96
N LEU A 296 19.92 18.82 -34.38
CA LEU A 296 19.30 20.15 -34.22
C LEU A 296 18.05 20.24 -35.11
N LYS A 297 17.24 21.25 -34.88
CA LYS A 297 16.04 21.50 -35.71
C LYS A 297 16.32 21.77 -37.19
N ASP A 298 17.52 22.24 -37.50
CA ASP A 298 18.02 22.43 -38.89
C ASP A 298 18.54 21.12 -39.52
N GLY A 299 18.52 20.00 -38.79
CA GLY A 299 18.99 18.68 -39.21
C GLY A 299 20.49 18.43 -39.00
N ASN A 300 21.26 19.44 -38.56
CA ASN A 300 22.68 19.28 -38.30
C ASN A 300 22.95 18.55 -36.98
N ALA A 301 24.12 17.91 -36.87
CA ALA A 301 24.55 17.34 -35.59
C ALA A 301 24.99 18.47 -34.64
N PRO A 302 24.61 18.45 -33.35
CA PRO A 302 25.11 19.42 -32.38
C PRO A 302 26.62 19.22 -32.15
N LYS A 303 27.35 20.28 -31.91
CA LYS A 303 28.77 20.24 -31.50
C LYS A 303 28.88 20.20 -29.96
N SER A 304 27.87 20.75 -29.31
CA SER A 304 27.80 20.83 -27.85
C SER A 304 26.38 20.54 -27.34
N VAL A 305 26.27 19.74 -26.27
CA VAL A 305 25.02 19.38 -25.62
C VAL A 305 25.16 19.53 -24.11
N THR A 306 24.25 20.27 -23.50
CA THR A 306 24.17 20.35 -22.04
C THR A 306 22.97 19.55 -21.53
N LEU A 307 23.24 18.67 -20.58
CA LEU A 307 22.25 17.79 -19.91
C LEU A 307 21.91 18.40 -18.56
N VAL A 308 20.70 18.91 -18.40
CA VAL A 308 20.26 19.60 -17.17
C VAL A 308 19.48 18.63 -16.29
N HIS A 309 20.05 18.29 -15.15
CA HIS A 309 19.44 17.41 -14.15
C HIS A 309 18.52 18.19 -13.21
N CYS A 310 17.65 17.45 -12.50
CA CYS A 310 16.82 17.95 -11.41
C CYS A 310 15.80 19.05 -11.78
N VAL A 311 15.35 19.12 -13.03
CA VAL A 311 14.34 20.09 -13.48
C VAL A 311 13.00 19.82 -12.81
N GLY A 312 12.38 20.82 -12.20
CA GLY A 312 11.13 20.72 -11.46
C GLY A 312 11.26 20.06 -10.08
N ARG A 313 12.47 19.69 -9.63
CA ARG A 313 12.66 19.00 -8.35
C ARG A 313 12.28 19.85 -7.14
N GLU A 314 12.53 21.14 -7.17
CA GLU A 314 12.22 22.05 -6.07
C GLU A 314 10.71 22.30 -6.00
N GLU A 315 10.09 22.43 -7.14
CA GLU A 315 8.65 22.64 -7.29
C GLU A 315 7.83 21.44 -6.81
N VAL A 316 8.29 20.21 -7.11
CA VAL A 316 7.60 18.99 -6.66
C VAL A 316 8.04 18.52 -5.27
N GLY A 317 9.15 19.02 -4.74
CA GLY A 317 9.65 18.72 -3.38
C GLY A 317 10.36 17.37 -3.20
N PHE A 318 10.61 16.59 -4.26
CA PHE A 318 11.25 15.26 -4.16
C PHE A 318 12.15 14.92 -5.36
N CYS A 319 12.95 13.85 -5.20
CA CYS A 319 13.84 13.33 -6.25
C CYS A 319 13.20 12.13 -6.96
N SER A 320 13.18 12.19 -8.30
CA SER A 320 12.67 11.07 -9.14
C SER A 320 13.59 9.84 -9.21
N LYS A 321 14.73 9.83 -8.53
CA LYS A 321 15.73 8.75 -8.42
C LYS A 321 16.44 8.38 -9.72
N ILE A 322 15.75 8.36 -10.86
CA ILE A 322 16.27 7.79 -12.11
C ILE A 322 16.93 8.81 -13.04
N CYS A 323 16.69 10.11 -12.85
CA CYS A 323 17.12 11.15 -13.79
C CYS A 323 18.64 11.13 -14.06
N CYS A 324 19.45 10.95 -13.02
CA CYS A 324 20.91 10.91 -13.19
C CYS A 324 21.35 9.73 -14.09
N ASN A 325 20.89 8.52 -13.79
CA ASN A 325 21.22 7.34 -14.61
C ASN A 325 20.68 7.47 -16.03
N TYR A 326 19.50 8.05 -16.16
CA TYR A 326 18.84 8.25 -17.44
C TYR A 326 19.65 9.20 -18.33
N LEU A 327 20.08 10.35 -17.82
CA LEU A 327 20.91 11.28 -18.57
C LEU A 327 22.33 10.76 -18.82
N PHE A 328 22.91 9.94 -17.94
CA PHE A 328 24.18 9.26 -18.22
C PHE A 328 24.05 8.29 -19.41
N LYS A 329 22.92 7.56 -19.51
CA LYS A 329 22.65 6.73 -20.68
C LYS A 329 22.61 7.57 -21.95
N ILE A 330 21.84 8.66 -21.96
CA ILE A 330 21.74 9.58 -23.12
C ILE A 330 23.11 10.14 -23.47
N SER A 331 23.89 10.60 -22.49
CA SER A 331 25.27 11.09 -22.67
C SER A 331 26.13 10.04 -23.37
N ASN A 332 26.09 8.79 -22.93
CA ASN A 332 26.83 7.69 -23.54
C ASN A 332 26.42 7.43 -25.00
N MET A 333 25.11 7.51 -25.29
CA MET A 333 24.58 7.37 -26.66
C MET A 333 25.03 8.53 -27.56
N ILE A 334 25.04 9.77 -27.05
CA ILE A 334 25.57 10.93 -27.77
C ILE A 334 27.07 10.75 -28.11
N LYS A 335 27.86 10.29 -27.14
CA LYS A 335 29.29 10.01 -27.34
C LYS A 335 29.56 8.83 -28.27
N GLU A 336 28.63 7.86 -28.33
CA GLU A 336 28.68 6.77 -29.33
C GLU A 336 28.33 7.26 -30.73
N GLN A 337 27.46 8.26 -30.87
CA GLN A 337 27.18 8.90 -32.14
C GLN A 337 28.45 9.66 -32.68
N SER A 338 29.08 10.45 -31.82
CA SER A 338 30.36 11.11 -32.12
C SER A 338 31.11 11.49 -30.84
N SER A 339 32.37 11.05 -30.74
CA SER A 339 33.26 11.43 -29.62
C SER A 339 33.54 12.94 -29.55
N ASP A 340 33.41 13.65 -30.65
CA ASP A 340 33.74 15.06 -30.77
C ASP A 340 32.65 15.98 -30.19
N ILE A 341 31.44 15.47 -30.00
CA ILE A 341 30.37 16.25 -29.36
C ILE A 341 30.75 16.52 -27.89
N LYS A 342 30.82 17.80 -27.53
CA LYS A 342 31.05 18.21 -26.14
C LYS A 342 29.77 17.96 -25.34
N VAL A 343 29.83 17.12 -24.31
CA VAL A 343 28.70 16.84 -23.43
C VAL A 343 29.00 17.34 -22.02
N THR A 344 28.12 18.21 -21.51
CA THR A 344 28.22 18.76 -20.15
C THR A 344 26.98 18.37 -19.34
N HIS A 345 27.19 17.84 -18.17
CA HIS A 345 26.13 17.58 -17.20
C HIS A 345 26.07 18.70 -16.16
N LEU A 346 24.93 19.37 -16.02
CA LEU A 346 24.64 20.29 -14.93
C LEU A 346 23.82 19.55 -13.87
N ILE A 347 24.39 19.33 -12.70
CA ILE A 347 23.83 18.47 -11.64
C ILE A 347 23.65 19.25 -10.34
N LYS A 348 22.43 19.36 -9.83
CA LYS A 348 22.18 19.91 -8.48
C LYS A 348 22.55 18.87 -7.40
N HIS A 349 21.97 17.68 -7.50
CA HIS A 349 22.22 16.56 -6.59
C HIS A 349 22.41 15.27 -7.37
N LEU A 350 23.55 14.62 -7.19
CA LEU A 350 23.84 13.34 -7.80
C LEU A 350 23.17 12.20 -7.03
N SER A 351 22.41 11.38 -7.74
CA SER A 351 21.77 10.18 -7.19
C SER A 351 22.18 8.92 -7.98
N LEU A 352 22.82 7.97 -7.29
CA LEU A 352 23.29 6.70 -7.86
C LEU A 352 22.66 5.54 -7.07
N PRO A 353 21.35 5.26 -7.24
CA PRO A 353 20.60 4.39 -6.34
C PRO A 353 20.83 2.89 -6.54
N THR A 354 21.50 2.47 -7.61
CA THR A 354 21.68 1.05 -7.95
C THR A 354 23.15 0.64 -8.01
N LYS A 355 23.46 -0.65 -7.91
CA LYS A 355 24.82 -1.20 -8.01
C LYS A 355 25.51 -0.83 -9.34
N SER A 356 24.74 -0.67 -10.42
CA SER A 356 25.26 -0.33 -11.74
C SER A 356 25.31 1.18 -12.01
N SER A 357 24.69 2.01 -11.18
CA SER A 357 24.65 3.47 -11.39
C SER A 357 26.03 4.09 -11.45
N GLN A 358 26.96 3.64 -10.60
CA GLN A 358 28.34 4.10 -10.61
C GLN A 358 29.04 3.80 -11.95
N ASN A 359 28.74 2.65 -12.57
CA ASN A 359 29.35 2.28 -13.85
C ASN A 359 28.90 3.25 -14.97
N PHE A 360 27.61 3.61 -15.02
CA PHE A 360 27.11 4.59 -16.01
C PHE A 360 27.76 5.96 -15.85
N TYR A 361 27.94 6.39 -14.60
CA TYR A 361 28.66 7.63 -14.32
C TYR A 361 30.13 7.54 -14.77
N ASN A 362 30.83 6.47 -14.39
CA ASN A 362 32.22 6.26 -14.77
C ASN A 362 32.40 6.17 -16.29
N ASP A 363 31.49 5.50 -17.00
CA ASP A 363 31.50 5.41 -18.46
C ASP A 363 31.34 6.80 -19.10
N ALA A 364 30.45 7.64 -18.59
CA ALA A 364 30.27 9.00 -19.07
C ALA A 364 31.54 9.84 -18.85
N VAL A 365 32.18 9.71 -17.68
CA VAL A 365 33.47 10.37 -17.39
C VAL A 365 34.57 9.87 -18.34
N GLN A 366 34.72 8.56 -18.53
CA GLN A 366 35.73 7.96 -19.42
C GLN A 366 35.53 8.37 -20.87
N LYS A 367 34.29 8.54 -21.32
CA LYS A 367 33.98 9.06 -22.68
C LYS A 367 34.16 10.56 -22.80
N GLY A 368 34.65 11.22 -21.77
CA GLY A 368 34.98 12.66 -21.80
C GLY A 368 33.78 13.60 -21.65
N SER A 369 32.73 13.17 -20.98
CA SER A 369 31.65 14.06 -20.54
C SER A 369 32.14 14.92 -19.37
N HIS A 370 31.75 16.20 -19.37
CA HIS A 370 32.08 17.16 -18.32
C HIS A 370 30.95 17.25 -17.30
N PHE A 371 31.28 17.55 -16.02
CA PHE A 371 30.33 17.58 -14.93
C PHE A 371 30.49 18.84 -14.10
N GLU A 372 29.45 19.66 -14.09
CA GLU A 372 29.35 20.85 -13.25
C GLU A 372 28.21 20.71 -12.23
N ARG A 373 28.43 21.31 -11.08
CA ARG A 373 27.40 21.35 -10.04
C ARG A 373 26.89 22.75 -9.83
N TYR A 374 25.58 22.89 -9.62
CA TYR A 374 24.93 24.17 -9.42
C TYR A 374 24.08 24.23 -8.15
N ASN A 375 23.97 25.42 -7.59
CA ASN A 375 23.00 25.75 -6.54
C ASN A 375 21.68 26.23 -7.15
N THR A 376 21.74 27.21 -8.04
CA THR A 376 20.61 27.78 -8.80
C THR A 376 20.97 27.90 -10.26
N LEU A 377 19.97 27.89 -11.15
CA LEU A 377 20.17 28.11 -12.57
C LEU A 377 19.03 28.92 -13.18
N ASN A 378 19.34 29.60 -14.31
CA ASN A 378 18.38 30.21 -15.22
C ASN A 378 18.66 29.72 -16.64
N ILE A 379 17.61 29.31 -17.34
CA ILE A 379 17.68 28.88 -18.74
C ILE A 379 16.97 29.92 -19.62
N THR A 380 17.64 30.34 -20.66
CA THR A 380 17.06 31.20 -21.71
C THR A 380 17.50 30.68 -23.08
N GLY A 381 16.55 30.06 -23.80
CA GLY A 381 16.90 29.30 -25.01
C GLY A 381 17.88 28.19 -24.68
N THR A 382 19.01 28.11 -25.38
CA THR A 382 20.09 27.14 -25.16
C THR A 382 21.21 27.62 -24.22
N LYS A 383 21.04 28.81 -23.62
CA LYS A 383 21.97 29.40 -22.65
C LYS A 383 21.53 29.08 -21.23
N VAL A 384 22.47 28.63 -20.40
CA VAL A 384 22.27 28.38 -18.98
C VAL A 384 23.21 29.25 -18.17
N ASP A 385 22.66 30.19 -17.40
CA ASP A 385 23.35 30.94 -16.37
C ASP A 385 23.12 30.25 -15.03
N PHE A 386 24.17 29.96 -14.25
CA PHE A 386 24.04 29.23 -12.98
C PHE A 386 25.03 29.71 -11.93
N ILE A 387 24.70 29.51 -10.67
CA ILE A 387 25.61 29.72 -9.54
C ILE A 387 26.17 28.34 -9.17
N ASP A 388 27.48 28.20 -9.15
CA ASP A 388 28.16 26.97 -8.80
C ASP A 388 28.22 26.75 -7.27
N LEU A 389 28.90 25.68 -6.82
CA LEU A 389 29.03 25.37 -5.39
C LEU A 389 29.94 26.32 -4.62
N ASN A 390 30.73 27.19 -5.32
CA ASN A 390 31.59 28.20 -4.73
C ASN A 390 30.91 29.59 -4.70
N ASP A 391 29.60 29.65 -5.02
CA ASP A 391 28.80 30.85 -5.16
C ASP A 391 29.31 31.79 -6.28
N GLU A 392 30.00 31.24 -7.31
CA GLU A 392 30.44 31.97 -8.48
C GLU A 392 29.42 31.88 -9.62
N ASN A 393 29.21 33.00 -10.31
CA ASN A 393 28.34 33.03 -11.49
C ASN A 393 29.06 32.41 -12.70
N GLN A 394 28.42 31.42 -13.29
CA GLN A 394 28.89 30.68 -14.45
C GLN A 394 27.87 30.77 -15.58
N THR A 395 28.33 30.65 -16.81
CA THR A 395 27.47 30.59 -18.01
C THR A 395 27.93 29.48 -18.92
N ILE A 396 26.99 28.67 -19.41
CA ILE A 396 27.20 27.69 -20.47
C ILE A 396 26.23 27.97 -21.60
N GLU A 397 26.75 28.05 -22.82
CA GLU A 397 25.97 28.11 -24.05
C GLU A 397 26.28 26.86 -24.88
N SER A 398 25.24 26.18 -25.34
CA SER A 398 25.35 24.92 -26.10
C SER A 398 24.44 24.96 -27.32
N ASP A 399 24.72 24.12 -28.31
CA ASP A 399 23.85 24.00 -29.48
C ASP A 399 22.50 23.35 -29.12
N MET A 400 22.48 22.52 -28.06
CA MET A 400 21.28 21.84 -27.59
C MET A 400 21.26 21.68 -26.06
N LEU A 401 20.08 21.82 -25.45
CA LEU A 401 19.82 21.43 -24.07
C LEU A 401 18.91 20.19 -24.03
N ILE A 402 19.24 19.24 -23.14
CA ILE A 402 18.37 18.11 -22.82
C ILE A 402 18.01 18.18 -21.33
N LEU A 403 16.75 18.39 -21.04
CA LEU A 403 16.22 18.53 -19.69
C LEU A 403 15.80 17.18 -19.13
N ALA A 404 16.01 16.97 -17.82
CA ALA A 404 15.43 15.83 -17.09
C ALA A 404 14.35 16.32 -16.13
N PRO A 405 13.09 16.44 -16.60
CA PRO A 405 11.97 16.82 -15.76
C PRO A 405 11.70 15.80 -14.67
N ALA A 406 11.16 16.26 -13.54
CA ALA A 406 10.72 15.37 -12.46
C ALA A 406 9.57 14.47 -12.92
N MET A 407 9.50 13.28 -12.33
CA MET A 407 8.32 12.41 -12.46
C MET A 407 7.24 12.92 -11.51
N ILE A 408 6.04 13.12 -12.03
CA ILE A 408 4.85 13.54 -11.28
C ILE A 408 3.75 12.48 -11.41
N PRO A 409 2.72 12.48 -10.55
CA PRO A 409 1.57 11.57 -10.70
C PRO A 409 0.98 11.59 -12.10
N ALA A 410 0.46 10.45 -12.55
CA ALA A 410 -0.20 10.35 -13.85
C ALA A 410 -1.48 11.19 -13.87
N ARG A 411 -1.85 11.68 -15.06
CA ARG A 411 -3.14 12.37 -15.24
C ARG A 411 -4.29 11.42 -14.89
N GLY A 412 -5.28 11.91 -14.12
CA GLY A 412 -6.41 11.12 -13.63
C GLY A 412 -6.13 10.37 -12.33
N THR A 413 -4.96 10.59 -11.69
CA THR A 413 -4.62 9.95 -10.40
C THR A 413 -5.62 10.31 -9.30
N LYS A 414 -6.03 11.57 -9.23
CA LYS A 414 -6.97 12.05 -8.21
C LYS A 414 -8.37 11.43 -8.41
N GLU A 415 -8.88 11.47 -9.61
CA GLU A 415 -10.19 10.90 -9.96
C GLU A 415 -10.24 9.39 -9.69
N LEU A 416 -9.17 8.68 -10.03
CA LEU A 416 -9.09 7.25 -9.76
C LEU A 416 -8.92 6.95 -8.27
N SER A 417 -8.21 7.81 -7.50
CA SER A 417 -8.10 7.65 -6.04
C SER A 417 -9.46 7.82 -5.36
N GLU A 418 -10.24 8.81 -5.76
CA GLU A 418 -11.60 9.03 -5.26
C GLU A 418 -12.52 7.84 -5.59
N MET A 419 -12.45 7.34 -6.84
CA MET A 419 -13.25 6.19 -7.29
C MET A 419 -12.92 4.89 -6.55
N LEU A 420 -11.64 4.66 -6.23
CA LEU A 420 -11.16 3.48 -5.51
C LEU A 420 -11.15 3.65 -3.98
N SER A 421 -11.54 4.82 -3.48
CA SER A 421 -11.47 5.19 -2.05
C SER A 421 -10.09 4.92 -1.46
N ILE A 422 -9.03 5.32 -2.17
CA ILE A 422 -7.64 5.18 -1.74
C ILE A 422 -6.97 6.54 -1.56
N ASP A 423 -6.12 6.66 -0.54
CA ASP A 423 -5.46 7.90 -0.22
C ASP A 423 -4.35 8.27 -1.22
N LEU A 424 -4.08 9.57 -1.28
CA LEU A 424 -2.91 10.12 -1.94
C LEU A 424 -1.90 10.61 -0.89
N HIS A 425 -0.62 10.33 -1.14
CA HIS A 425 0.49 10.95 -0.42
C HIS A 425 0.55 12.46 -0.70
N GLU A 426 1.19 13.24 0.17
CA GLU A 426 1.38 14.70 -0.02
C GLU A 426 2.04 15.09 -1.35
N THR A 427 2.78 14.17 -1.96
CA THR A 427 3.39 14.31 -3.29
C THR A 427 2.43 14.06 -4.45
N GLY A 428 1.17 13.69 -4.17
CA GLY A 428 0.14 13.37 -5.14
C GLY A 428 0.17 11.95 -5.72
N PHE A 429 1.18 11.12 -5.39
CA PHE A 429 1.19 9.69 -5.73
C PHE A 429 0.24 8.93 -4.80
N TYR A 430 -0.20 7.73 -5.22
CA TYR A 430 -1.02 6.88 -4.36
C TYR A 430 -0.29 6.48 -3.08
N GLN A 431 -1.01 6.52 -1.97
CA GLN A 431 -0.48 6.20 -0.64
C GLN A 431 -0.56 4.70 -0.37
N GLU A 432 0.55 4.10 0.02
CA GLU A 432 0.60 2.74 0.53
C GLU A 432 0.25 2.67 2.03
N VAL A 433 -0.29 1.52 2.49
CA VAL A 433 -0.61 1.26 3.90
C VAL A 433 0.61 1.49 4.81
N HIS A 434 1.79 1.07 4.39
CA HIS A 434 3.02 1.30 5.17
C HIS A 434 4.26 1.12 4.32
N MET A 435 5.05 2.19 4.12
CA MET A 435 6.22 2.23 3.24
C MET A 435 7.26 1.11 3.43
N LYS A 436 7.36 0.49 4.61
CA LYS A 436 8.34 -0.56 4.93
C LYS A 436 7.72 -1.94 5.11
N LYS A 437 6.54 -2.03 5.72
CA LYS A 437 5.91 -3.31 6.07
C LYS A 437 4.94 -3.81 5.00
N ASP A 438 4.23 -2.89 4.37
CA ASP A 438 3.26 -3.16 3.33
C ASP A 438 3.27 -2.06 2.25
N PRO A 439 4.32 -2.06 1.41
CA PRO A 439 4.52 -1.00 0.42
C PRO A 439 3.70 -1.19 -0.86
N ILE A 440 2.86 -2.21 -0.94
CA ILE A 440 2.13 -2.57 -2.16
C ILE A 440 0.61 -2.40 -2.00
N SER A 441 0.06 -2.63 -0.81
CA SER A 441 -1.37 -2.46 -0.57
C SER A 441 -1.73 -0.98 -0.46
N ALA A 442 -2.83 -0.60 -1.07
CA ALA A 442 -3.48 0.70 -0.84
C ALA A 442 -4.26 0.67 0.49
N THR A 443 -4.82 1.81 0.89
CA THR A 443 -5.63 1.95 2.11
C THR A 443 -6.94 1.17 2.03
N THR A 444 -7.45 0.91 0.82
CA THR A 444 -8.62 0.06 0.58
C THR A 444 -8.19 -1.39 0.33
N ASP A 445 -8.78 -2.33 1.05
CA ASP A 445 -8.49 -3.75 0.90
C ASP A 445 -8.84 -4.27 -0.50
N GLY A 446 -7.97 -5.13 -1.03
CA GLY A 446 -8.11 -5.67 -2.38
C GLY A 446 -7.59 -4.75 -3.48
N VAL A 447 -7.15 -3.53 -3.13
CA VAL A 447 -6.51 -2.59 -4.06
C VAL A 447 -5.00 -2.56 -3.81
N PHE A 448 -4.23 -2.72 -4.87
CA PHE A 448 -2.76 -2.77 -4.83
C PHE A 448 -2.18 -1.73 -5.77
N ILE A 449 -1.15 -1.03 -5.34
CA ILE A 449 -0.49 0.05 -6.09
C ILE A 449 0.95 -0.33 -6.43
N ILE A 450 1.32 -0.23 -7.72
CA ILE A 450 2.63 -0.68 -8.19
C ILE A 450 3.26 0.26 -9.21
N GLY A 451 4.56 0.14 -9.35
CA GLY A 451 5.35 0.92 -10.31
C GLY A 451 5.40 2.40 -9.96
N ALA A 452 5.51 3.22 -10.98
CA ALA A 452 5.62 4.65 -10.81
C ALA A 452 4.29 5.35 -10.42
N ALA A 453 3.19 4.62 -10.38
CA ALA A 453 1.93 5.10 -9.80
C ALA A 453 2.06 5.30 -8.27
N ARG A 454 2.84 4.45 -7.61
CA ARG A 454 3.11 4.54 -6.17
C ARG A 454 4.18 5.57 -5.83
N THR A 455 5.29 5.58 -6.56
CA THR A 455 6.42 6.47 -6.31
C THR A 455 7.38 6.45 -7.50
N PRO A 456 8.11 7.52 -7.78
CA PRO A 456 9.17 7.50 -8.79
C PRO A 456 10.13 6.33 -8.60
N GLY A 457 10.42 5.60 -9.68
CA GLY A 457 11.28 4.43 -9.62
C GLY A 457 11.72 3.93 -10.99
N SER A 458 12.59 2.92 -10.98
CA SER A 458 13.12 2.28 -12.19
C SER A 458 12.19 1.20 -12.73
N ILE A 459 12.47 0.73 -13.95
CA ILE A 459 11.82 -0.45 -14.55
C ILE A 459 12.01 -1.69 -13.66
N VAL A 460 13.17 -1.83 -13.02
CA VAL A 460 13.45 -2.95 -12.10
C VAL A 460 12.55 -2.88 -10.88
N ASP A 461 12.36 -1.68 -10.29
CA ASP A 461 11.44 -1.48 -9.17
C ASP A 461 10.01 -1.83 -9.59
N ALA A 462 9.57 -1.40 -10.78
CA ALA A 462 8.25 -1.69 -11.32
C ALA A 462 7.99 -3.19 -11.48
N ILE A 463 8.95 -3.94 -12.03
CA ILE A 463 8.88 -5.40 -12.16
C ILE A 463 8.82 -6.08 -10.79
N GLN A 464 9.67 -5.67 -9.84
CA GLN A 464 9.68 -6.25 -8.50
C GLN A 464 8.37 -6.00 -7.75
N GLN A 465 7.79 -4.81 -7.89
CA GLN A 465 6.51 -4.47 -7.28
C GLN A 465 5.35 -5.25 -7.91
N GLY A 466 5.35 -5.47 -9.24
CA GLY A 466 4.39 -6.35 -9.91
C GLY A 466 4.39 -7.77 -9.34
N LYS A 467 5.57 -8.34 -9.13
CA LYS A 467 5.72 -9.67 -8.49
C LYS A 467 5.29 -9.66 -7.03
N ALA A 468 5.61 -8.60 -6.29
CA ALA A 468 5.21 -8.48 -4.89
C ALA A 468 3.68 -8.40 -4.74
N ALA A 469 2.99 -7.61 -5.58
CA ALA A 469 1.54 -7.55 -5.61
C ALA A 469 0.91 -8.92 -5.92
N THR A 470 1.49 -9.65 -6.88
CA THR A 470 1.07 -11.03 -7.21
C THR A 470 1.13 -11.95 -5.98
N GLY A 471 2.28 -11.93 -5.26
CA GLY A 471 2.44 -12.73 -4.04
C GLY A 471 1.41 -12.37 -2.96
N LYS A 472 1.11 -11.09 -2.80
CA LYS A 472 0.10 -10.60 -1.86
C LYS A 472 -1.31 -11.08 -2.22
N ILE A 473 -1.70 -10.93 -3.49
CA ILE A 473 -3.00 -11.36 -4.00
C ILE A 473 -3.17 -12.87 -3.84
N PHE A 474 -2.14 -13.68 -4.09
CA PHE A 474 -2.20 -15.13 -3.92
C PHE A 474 -2.46 -15.57 -2.49
N THR A 475 -2.02 -14.80 -1.49
CA THR A 475 -2.26 -15.12 -0.08
C THR A 475 -3.63 -14.67 0.43
N GLN A 476 -4.27 -13.75 -0.24
CA GLN A 476 -5.53 -13.15 0.19
C GLN A 476 -6.73 -13.61 -0.64
N LEU A 477 -6.51 -13.96 -1.90
CA LEU A 477 -7.54 -14.32 -2.85
C LEU A 477 -7.22 -15.68 -3.49
N ILE A 478 -7.58 -16.75 -2.78
CA ILE A 478 -7.32 -18.12 -3.19
C ILE A 478 -8.51 -18.63 -4.01
N PRO A 479 -8.31 -19.12 -5.25
CA PRO A 479 -9.39 -19.64 -6.07
C PRO A 479 -10.16 -20.77 -5.37
N GLY A 480 -11.48 -20.65 -5.29
CA GLY A 480 -12.36 -21.63 -4.68
C GLY A 480 -12.47 -21.54 -3.15
N GLU A 481 -11.71 -20.66 -2.51
CA GLU A 481 -11.90 -20.36 -1.08
C GLU A 481 -12.85 -19.17 -0.89
N LYS A 482 -13.55 -19.17 0.23
CA LYS A 482 -14.42 -18.09 0.66
C LYS A 482 -13.64 -17.06 1.47
N ILE A 483 -14.09 -15.83 1.43
CA ILE A 483 -13.56 -14.78 2.31
C ILE A 483 -14.45 -14.62 3.54
N ILE A 484 -13.83 -14.28 4.65
CA ILE A 484 -14.50 -13.98 5.91
C ILE A 484 -14.27 -12.50 6.21
N PRO A 485 -15.27 -11.62 6.00
CA PRO A 485 -15.18 -10.21 6.38
C PRO A 485 -15.00 -10.03 7.88
N GLU A 486 -14.63 -8.80 8.28
CA GLU A 486 -14.60 -8.42 9.70
C GLU A 486 -15.96 -8.66 10.36
N VAL A 487 -15.94 -9.28 11.53
CA VAL A 487 -17.17 -9.65 12.27
C VAL A 487 -17.53 -8.59 13.32
N MET A 488 -16.52 -7.92 13.89
CA MET A 488 -16.72 -6.85 14.87
C MET A 488 -17.05 -5.51 14.19
N VAL A 489 -18.10 -5.51 13.39
CA VAL A 489 -18.56 -4.36 12.62
C VAL A 489 -19.54 -3.49 13.40
N SER A 490 -19.75 -2.26 12.89
CA SER A 490 -20.80 -1.39 13.42
C SER A 490 -22.17 -1.85 12.97
N GLU A 491 -23.18 -1.66 13.82
CA GLU A 491 -24.58 -1.93 13.54
C GLU A 491 -25.44 -0.74 13.96
N ILE A 492 -26.54 -0.50 13.23
CA ILE A 492 -27.46 0.59 13.50
C ILE A 492 -28.73 0.02 14.13
N LEU A 493 -29.08 0.56 15.29
CA LEU A 493 -30.35 0.25 15.96
C LEU A 493 -31.44 1.08 15.28
N GLU A 494 -32.20 0.48 14.38
CA GLU A 494 -33.21 1.14 13.54
C GLU A 494 -34.18 1.99 14.37
N ALA A 495 -34.64 1.48 15.53
CA ALA A 495 -35.58 2.17 16.40
C ALA A 495 -35.06 3.52 16.95
N TYR A 496 -33.77 3.76 16.96
CA TYR A 496 -33.11 4.97 17.46
C TYR A 496 -32.49 5.84 16.38
N CYS A 497 -32.46 5.36 15.14
CA CYS A 497 -31.89 6.12 14.03
C CYS A 497 -32.82 7.26 13.63
N THR A 498 -32.28 8.48 13.64
CA THR A 498 -33.05 9.70 13.28
C THR A 498 -32.90 10.09 11.80
N GLY A 499 -32.17 9.32 11.00
CA GLY A 499 -31.94 9.61 9.57
C GLY A 499 -31.07 10.83 9.30
N CYS A 500 -30.27 11.31 10.27
CA CYS A 500 -29.46 12.53 10.13
C CYS A 500 -28.27 12.42 9.19
N GLN A 501 -27.91 11.21 8.75
CA GLN A 501 -26.85 10.88 7.80
C GLN A 501 -25.41 11.29 8.21
N THR A 502 -25.19 11.77 9.43
CA THR A 502 -23.86 12.14 9.93
C THR A 502 -22.86 10.98 9.83
N CYS A 503 -23.31 9.75 10.01
CA CYS A 503 -22.47 8.54 9.93
C CYS A 503 -21.91 8.29 8.51
N LEU A 504 -22.61 8.73 7.46
CA LEU A 504 -22.12 8.62 6.08
C LEU A 504 -20.88 9.52 5.86
N THR A 505 -20.93 10.75 6.41
CA THR A 505 -19.87 11.75 6.18
C THR A 505 -18.55 11.44 6.91
N VAL A 506 -18.60 10.57 7.92
CA VAL A 506 -17.43 10.19 8.72
C VAL A 506 -16.92 8.77 8.42
N CYS A 507 -17.56 8.05 7.50
CA CYS A 507 -17.16 6.71 7.13
C CYS A 507 -16.09 6.77 6.03
N GLU A 508 -14.85 6.52 6.41
CA GLU A 508 -13.69 6.48 5.48
C GLU A 508 -13.73 5.27 4.52
N TYR A 509 -14.60 4.29 4.79
CA TYR A 509 -14.70 3.05 4.01
C TYR A 509 -15.96 2.98 3.15
N ASP A 510 -16.76 4.04 3.09
CA ASP A 510 -18.07 4.07 2.40
C ASP A 510 -18.98 2.89 2.74
N ALA A 511 -18.83 2.37 3.97
CA ALA A 511 -19.57 1.21 4.45
C ALA A 511 -21.01 1.53 4.92
N ILE A 512 -21.45 2.78 4.82
CA ILE A 512 -22.77 3.21 5.30
C ILE A 512 -23.52 3.92 4.18
N TYR A 513 -24.74 3.48 3.91
CA TYR A 513 -25.63 4.11 2.96
C TYR A 513 -26.97 4.48 3.60
N PHE A 514 -27.70 5.38 2.98
CA PHE A 514 -29.02 5.81 3.45
C PHE A 514 -30.12 5.07 2.67
N ASP A 515 -31.03 4.45 3.40
CA ASP A 515 -32.22 3.81 2.87
C ASP A 515 -33.35 4.85 2.87
N GLU A 516 -33.72 5.35 1.70
CA GLU A 516 -34.76 6.39 1.55
C GLU A 516 -36.15 5.88 1.92
N ASP A 517 -36.43 4.60 1.66
CA ASP A 517 -37.73 3.99 1.96
C ASP A 517 -37.97 3.87 3.47
N LYS A 518 -36.92 3.54 4.21
CA LYS A 518 -36.97 3.40 5.67
C LYS A 518 -36.65 4.72 6.40
N GLY A 519 -36.00 5.67 5.73
CA GLY A 519 -35.53 6.93 6.31
C GLY A 519 -34.40 6.77 7.35
N ILE A 520 -33.60 5.72 7.22
CA ILE A 520 -32.50 5.36 8.14
C ILE A 520 -31.21 5.05 7.40
N SER A 521 -30.08 5.16 8.10
CA SER A 521 -28.80 4.68 7.59
C SER A 521 -28.65 3.17 7.83
N ILE A 522 -27.95 2.48 6.93
CA ILE A 522 -27.67 1.04 7.00
C ILE A 522 -26.18 0.80 6.82
N VAL A 523 -25.60 -0.15 7.57
CA VAL A 523 -24.20 -0.55 7.45
C VAL A 523 -24.09 -1.74 6.52
N ASN A 524 -23.22 -1.64 5.51
CA ASN A 524 -22.76 -2.78 4.72
C ASN A 524 -21.66 -3.50 5.51
N GLU A 525 -22.03 -4.63 6.14
CA GLU A 525 -21.12 -5.41 6.99
C GLU A 525 -19.89 -5.93 6.25
N ALA A 526 -19.98 -6.17 4.93
CA ALA A 526 -18.88 -6.69 4.14
C ALA A 526 -17.76 -5.66 3.89
N VAL A 527 -18.11 -4.38 3.95
CA VAL A 527 -17.18 -3.24 3.74
C VAL A 527 -16.72 -2.65 5.08
N CYS A 528 -17.55 -2.76 6.14
CA CYS A 528 -17.27 -2.15 7.43
C CYS A 528 -16.01 -2.74 8.10
N ARG A 529 -15.15 -1.87 8.62
CA ARG A 529 -13.89 -2.23 9.32
C ARG A 529 -13.98 -2.12 10.85
N GLY A 530 -15.15 -1.83 11.39
CA GLY A 530 -15.33 -1.72 12.84
C GLY A 530 -14.53 -0.59 13.50
N CYS A 531 -14.09 0.43 12.76
CA CYS A 531 -13.24 1.53 13.28
C CYS A 531 -13.92 2.40 14.35
N GLY A 532 -15.26 2.44 14.39
CA GLY A 532 -16.04 3.14 15.39
C GLY A 532 -16.25 4.64 15.17
N ASN A 533 -15.73 5.26 14.09
CA ASN A 533 -15.92 6.69 13.80
C ASN A 533 -17.39 7.08 13.76
N CYS A 534 -18.23 6.28 13.12
CA CYS A 534 -19.69 6.48 13.07
C CYS A 534 -20.36 6.35 14.44
N VAL A 535 -19.85 5.48 15.32
CA VAL A 535 -20.37 5.32 16.70
C VAL A 535 -20.12 6.58 17.50
N GLY A 536 -18.89 7.11 17.47
CA GLY A 536 -18.50 8.34 18.17
C GLY A 536 -19.21 9.59 17.65
N SER A 537 -19.64 9.59 16.39
CA SER A 537 -20.26 10.75 15.72
C SER A 537 -21.79 10.70 15.72
N CYS A 538 -22.41 9.60 16.14
CA CYS A 538 -23.87 9.45 16.11
C CYS A 538 -24.55 10.26 17.21
N PRO A 539 -25.32 11.34 16.88
CA PRO A 539 -25.93 12.20 17.89
C PRO A 539 -27.06 11.53 18.68
N SER A 540 -27.72 10.51 18.10
CA SER A 540 -28.79 9.76 18.78
C SER A 540 -28.26 8.52 19.53
N GLY A 541 -26.96 8.18 19.38
CA GLY A 541 -26.40 6.96 19.96
C GLY A 541 -26.98 5.66 19.38
N SER A 542 -27.57 5.73 18.18
CA SER A 542 -28.19 4.56 17.53
C SER A 542 -27.16 3.58 16.93
N ILE A 543 -25.89 3.97 16.84
CA ILE A 543 -24.84 3.14 16.26
C ILE A 543 -23.98 2.55 17.37
N ARG A 544 -23.71 1.26 17.30
CA ARG A 544 -22.79 0.56 18.19
C ARG A 544 -21.87 -0.38 17.37
N THR A 545 -20.68 -0.64 17.85
CA THR A 545 -19.80 -1.68 17.28
C THR A 545 -19.93 -2.95 18.13
N ARG A 546 -20.08 -4.11 17.49
CA ARG A 546 -20.11 -5.41 18.15
C ARG A 546 -18.87 -5.58 19.02
N HIS A 547 -19.03 -6.09 20.26
CA HIS A 547 -18.00 -6.23 21.31
C HIS A 547 -17.39 -4.91 21.83
N PHE A 548 -17.88 -3.75 21.39
CA PHE A 548 -17.49 -2.43 21.88
C PHE A 548 -18.69 -1.60 22.33
N THR A 549 -19.70 -2.26 22.89
CA THR A 549 -20.86 -1.57 23.47
C THR A 549 -20.50 -0.91 24.79
N ASN A 550 -21.24 0.13 25.17
CA ASN A 550 -21.01 0.85 26.43
C ASN A 550 -20.98 -0.05 27.67
N PRO A 551 -21.89 -1.07 27.84
CA PRO A 551 -21.81 -2.00 28.98
C PRO A 551 -20.48 -2.78 29.00
N GLN A 552 -20.01 -3.29 27.88
CA GLN A 552 -18.75 -4.05 27.77
C GLN A 552 -17.55 -3.20 28.14
N LEU A 553 -17.46 -1.98 27.59
CA LEU A 553 -16.36 -1.04 27.88
C LEU A 553 -16.40 -0.57 29.34
N TYR A 554 -17.61 -0.26 29.86
CA TYR A 554 -17.76 0.20 31.24
C TYR A 554 -17.30 -0.84 32.26
N GLN A 555 -17.64 -2.12 32.06
CA GLN A 555 -17.21 -3.19 32.96
C GLN A 555 -15.69 -3.34 32.98
N GLU A 556 -15.04 -3.31 31.81
CA GLU A 556 -13.57 -3.38 31.75
C GLU A 556 -12.91 -2.19 32.48
N VAL A 557 -13.35 -0.97 32.17
CA VAL A 557 -12.78 0.26 32.76
C VAL A 557 -13.02 0.33 34.27
N LYS A 558 -14.20 -0.03 34.74
CA LYS A 558 -14.56 -0.03 36.17
C LYS A 558 -13.60 -0.89 36.99
N GLU A 559 -13.28 -2.09 36.51
CA GLU A 559 -12.41 -3.02 37.23
C GLU A 559 -10.90 -2.66 37.11
N ILE A 560 -10.50 -2.05 36.02
CA ILE A 560 -9.12 -1.54 35.85
C ILE A 560 -8.83 -0.35 36.78
N LEU A 561 -9.86 0.42 37.14
CA LEU A 561 -9.71 1.61 37.98
C LEU A 561 -9.92 1.36 39.50
N ARG A 562 -10.34 0.16 39.89
CA ARG A 562 -10.39 -0.28 41.29
C ARG A 562 -8.97 -0.51 41.83
#